data_7698e37dd0c54086d2d735f886284d53
#
_entry.id   7698e37dd0c54086d2d735f886284d53
#
_cell.length_a   1.000
_cell.length_b   1.000
_cell.length_c   1.000
_cell.angle_alpha   90.00
_cell.angle_beta   90.00
_cell.angle_gamma   90.00
#
_symmetry.space_group_name_H-M   'P 1'
#
loop_
_entity.id
_entity.type
_entity.pdbx_description
1 polymer ?
#
loop_
_entity_poly.entity_id
_entity_poly.type
_entity_poly.pdbx_seq_one_letter_code
_entity_poly.pdbx_strand_id
1 'polypeptide(L)'
;MRLIASKLLVLLLFLNGASAAQAGNLWHTFWDTFRDTHRWPKPLDTVERHNVRATWKIMQDNGWKLQNTLGDHLFEGRSQDLTTTGKKRVRWIATQSTRKRRQIFVLRGQNNIVTQRRIDSVQAELVGWNTDRGTSPRVRISDRQPPSESGTRLYQVHRQFQDSQPAPRLPALSANDSAN
;
A
#
# COMPACT_ATOMS: atom_id res chain seq x y z
N MET A 1 -5.91 40.00 69.91
CA MET A 1 -6.74 39.12 69.02
C MET A 1 -6.33 39.17 67.55
N ARG A 2 -5.95 40.30 66.98
CA ARG A 2 -5.54 40.40 65.54
C ARG A 2 -4.28 39.64 65.13
N LEU A 3 -3.28 39.52 66.01
CA LEU A 3 -2.03 38.78 65.76
C LEU A 3 -2.18 37.25 65.69
N ILE A 4 -3.17 36.71 66.40
CA ILE A 4 -3.44 35.26 66.41
C ILE A 4 -4.18 34.85 65.14
N ALA A 5 -5.10 35.68 64.66
CA ALA A 5 -5.84 35.46 63.42
C ALA A 5 -4.95 35.47 62.19
N SER A 6 -3.95 36.36 62.15
CA SER A 6 -3.01 36.40 61.01
C SER A 6 -2.09 35.17 60.94
N LYS A 7 -1.63 34.68 62.07
CA LYS A 7 -0.80 33.44 62.14
C LYS A 7 -1.61 32.21 61.74
N LEU A 8 -2.89 32.17 62.10
CA LEU A 8 -3.80 31.06 61.76
C LEU A 8 -4.10 31.05 60.26
N LEU A 9 -4.26 32.21 59.64
CA LEU A 9 -4.47 32.33 58.20
C LEU A 9 -3.25 31.91 57.37
N VAL A 10 -2.04 32.28 57.82
CA VAL A 10 -0.78 31.84 57.19
C VAL A 10 -0.60 30.33 57.29
N LEU A 11 -0.92 29.72 58.44
CA LEU A 11 -0.83 28.27 58.63
C LEU A 11 -1.84 27.54 57.72
N LEU A 12 -3.04 28.08 57.53
CA LEU A 12 -4.06 27.50 56.64
C LEU A 12 -3.63 27.56 55.16
N LEU A 13 -2.95 28.59 54.74
CA LEU A 13 -2.39 28.74 53.40
C LEU A 13 -1.27 27.73 53.15
N PHE A 14 -0.41 27.47 54.13
CA PHE A 14 0.65 26.49 54.01
C PHE A 14 0.12 25.06 53.93
N LEU A 15 -0.96 24.72 54.64
CA LEU A 15 -1.58 23.40 54.60
C LEU A 15 -2.20 23.10 53.20
N ASN A 16 -2.77 24.09 52.55
CA ASN A 16 -3.35 23.91 51.19
C ASN A 16 -2.26 23.84 50.09
N GLY A 17 -1.12 24.47 50.27
CA GLY A 17 -0.01 24.41 49.33
C GLY A 17 0.68 23.02 49.24
N ALA A 18 0.73 22.30 50.33
CA ALA A 18 1.37 20.96 50.39
C ALA A 18 0.56 19.89 49.67
N SER A 19 -0.76 20.03 49.59
CA SER A 19 -1.63 19.05 48.95
C SER A 19 -1.59 19.11 47.41
N ALA A 20 -1.37 20.28 46.87
CA ALA A 20 -1.30 20.45 45.42
C ALA A 20 -0.01 19.85 44.79
N ALA A 21 1.10 19.87 45.52
CA ALA A 21 2.36 19.29 45.06
C ALA A 21 2.34 17.75 45.01
N GLN A 22 1.59 17.10 45.90
CA GLN A 22 1.44 15.64 45.89
C GLN A 22 0.47 15.17 44.80
N ALA A 23 -0.56 15.93 44.49
CA ALA A 23 -1.50 15.57 43.42
C ALA A 23 -0.83 15.56 42.05
N GLY A 24 0.10 16.48 41.78
CA GLY A 24 0.90 16.51 40.54
C GLY A 24 1.76 15.25 40.36
N ASN A 25 2.39 14.77 41.43
CA ASN A 25 3.21 13.55 41.41
C ASN A 25 2.37 12.29 41.16
N LEU A 26 1.20 12.15 41.79
CA LEU A 26 0.32 11.01 41.57
C LEU A 26 -0.20 10.93 40.14
N TRP A 27 -0.52 12.08 39.53
CA TRP A 27 -0.96 12.16 38.16
C TRP A 27 0.13 11.75 37.16
N HIS A 28 1.36 12.22 37.35
CA HIS A 28 2.50 11.81 36.54
C HIS A 28 2.80 10.33 36.71
N THR A 29 2.81 9.81 37.94
CA THR A 29 3.05 8.39 38.21
C THR A 29 1.95 7.52 37.60
N PHE A 30 0.67 7.93 37.65
CA PHE A 30 -0.42 7.23 37.01
C PHE A 30 -0.22 7.15 35.49
N TRP A 31 0.07 8.29 34.84
CA TRP A 31 0.25 8.32 33.39
C TRP A 31 1.51 7.58 32.94
N ASP A 32 2.57 7.57 33.72
CA ASP A 32 3.79 6.82 33.43
C ASP A 32 3.53 5.31 33.57
N THR A 33 2.89 4.89 34.66
CA THR A 33 2.49 3.50 34.87
C THR A 33 1.49 3.04 33.80
N PHE A 34 0.51 3.86 33.45
CA PHE A 34 -0.44 3.56 32.39
C PHE A 34 0.26 3.39 31.03
N ARG A 35 1.18 4.29 30.69
CA ARG A 35 1.99 4.19 29.47
C ARG A 35 2.88 2.96 29.46
N ASP A 36 3.51 2.63 30.56
CA ASP A 36 4.41 1.49 30.66
C ASP A 36 3.65 0.15 30.63
N THR A 37 2.46 0.10 31.21
CA THR A 37 1.61 -1.09 31.19
C THR A 37 0.95 -1.32 29.83
N HIS A 38 0.62 -0.25 29.09
CA HIS A 38 -0.03 -0.35 27.78
C HIS A 38 0.94 -0.27 26.59
N ARG A 39 2.24 -0.11 26.85
CA ARG A 39 3.28 -0.23 25.85
C ARG A 39 3.95 -1.59 25.91
N TRP A 40 4.24 -2.12 24.74
CA TRP A 40 5.09 -3.30 24.66
C TRP A 40 6.42 -3.05 25.37
N PRO A 41 6.91 -3.99 26.18
CA PRO A 41 8.17 -3.81 26.92
C PRO A 41 9.32 -3.56 25.94
N LYS A 42 10.15 -2.59 26.24
CA LYS A 42 11.43 -2.40 25.54
C LYS A 42 12.36 -3.58 25.89
N PRO A 43 13.02 -4.24 24.95
CA PRO A 43 13.28 -3.86 23.54
C PRO A 43 12.32 -4.49 22.51
N LEU A 44 11.33 -5.27 22.92
CA LEU A 44 10.41 -6.01 22.02
C LEU A 44 9.63 -5.08 21.08
N ASP A 45 9.28 -3.88 21.55
CA ASP A 45 8.57 -2.87 20.76
C ASP A 45 9.29 -2.54 19.43
N THR A 46 10.61 -2.41 19.47
CA THR A 46 11.37 -2.07 18.25
C THR A 46 11.48 -3.25 17.29
N VAL A 47 11.64 -4.46 17.81
CA VAL A 47 11.76 -5.69 17.02
C VAL A 47 10.43 -6.03 16.37
N GLU A 48 9.35 -6.04 17.15
CA GLU A 48 8.01 -6.34 16.65
C GLU A 48 7.54 -5.31 15.63
N ARG A 49 7.76 -4.03 15.90
CA ARG A 49 7.43 -2.96 14.95
C ARG A 49 8.23 -3.07 13.66
N HIS A 50 9.49 -3.49 13.74
CA HIS A 50 10.31 -3.77 12.56
C HIS A 50 9.75 -4.95 11.77
N ASN A 51 9.41 -6.06 12.42
CA ASN A 51 8.87 -7.27 11.81
C ASN A 51 7.55 -7.01 11.09
N VAL A 52 6.63 -6.33 11.74
CA VAL A 52 5.34 -5.93 11.11
C VAL A 52 5.58 -5.06 9.89
N ARG A 53 6.42 -4.04 10.00
CA ARG A 53 6.73 -3.14 8.87
C ARG A 53 7.48 -3.84 7.74
N ALA A 54 8.36 -4.81 8.06
CA ALA A 54 9.08 -5.58 7.06
C ALA A 54 8.14 -6.39 6.18
N THR A 55 7.12 -7.03 6.76
CA THR A 55 6.10 -7.76 6.01
C THR A 55 5.33 -6.85 5.04
N TRP A 56 4.87 -5.69 5.51
CA TRP A 56 4.21 -4.70 4.65
C TRP A 56 5.11 -4.20 3.53
N LYS A 57 6.39 -3.97 3.84
CA LYS A 57 7.36 -3.55 2.83
C LYS A 57 7.58 -4.60 1.76
N ILE A 58 7.66 -5.87 2.14
CA ILE A 58 7.78 -6.99 1.19
C ILE A 58 6.54 -7.07 0.28
N MET A 59 5.34 -6.96 0.85
CA MET A 59 4.09 -6.94 0.07
C MET A 59 4.05 -5.77 -0.91
N GLN A 60 4.42 -4.59 -0.47
CA GLN A 60 4.49 -3.40 -1.30
C GLN A 60 5.51 -3.55 -2.44
N ASP A 61 6.70 -4.05 -2.13
CA ASP A 61 7.77 -4.23 -3.13
C ASP A 61 7.39 -5.33 -4.14
N ASN A 62 6.72 -6.41 -3.72
CA ASN A 62 6.19 -7.43 -4.61
C ASN A 62 5.05 -6.88 -5.49
N GLY A 63 4.14 -6.09 -4.93
CA GLY A 63 3.09 -5.42 -5.68
C GLY A 63 3.65 -4.53 -6.79
N TRP A 64 4.68 -3.74 -6.51
CA TRP A 64 5.36 -2.92 -7.50
C TRP A 64 6.04 -3.74 -8.60
N LYS A 65 6.70 -4.85 -8.24
CA LYS A 65 7.29 -5.75 -9.24
C LYS A 65 6.23 -6.29 -10.19
N LEU A 66 5.11 -6.79 -9.64
CA LEU A 66 4.00 -7.30 -10.45
C LEU A 66 3.38 -6.21 -11.33
N GLN A 67 3.19 -5.01 -10.80
CA GLN A 67 2.66 -3.88 -11.56
C GLN A 67 3.59 -3.48 -12.71
N ASN A 68 4.90 -3.56 -12.54
CA ASN A 68 5.88 -3.22 -13.56
C ASN A 68 6.27 -4.44 -14.43
N THR A 69 5.58 -5.57 -14.30
CA THR A 69 5.79 -6.76 -15.13
C THR A 69 4.94 -6.69 -16.39
N LEU A 70 5.59 -6.89 -17.52
CA LEU A 70 4.96 -6.99 -18.83
C LEU A 70 4.57 -8.47 -19.04
N GLY A 71 3.26 -8.74 -19.03
CA GLY A 71 2.69 -10.06 -19.27
C GLY A 71 2.61 -10.40 -20.77
N ASP A 72 2.28 -11.66 -21.08
CA ASP A 72 2.22 -12.18 -22.44
C ASP A 72 1.32 -11.41 -23.39
N HIS A 73 0.17 -10.94 -22.90
CA HIS A 73 -0.80 -10.19 -23.69
C HIS A 73 -0.30 -8.80 -24.19
N LEU A 74 0.85 -8.34 -23.68
CA LEU A 74 1.49 -7.09 -24.12
C LEU A 74 2.49 -7.30 -25.25
N PHE A 75 2.70 -8.57 -25.65
CA PHE A 75 3.57 -8.94 -26.78
C PHE A 75 2.75 -9.61 -27.89
N GLU A 76 3.18 -9.41 -29.10
CA GLU A 76 2.62 -10.08 -30.28
C GLU A 76 2.96 -11.58 -30.25
N GLY A 77 1.98 -12.45 -30.48
CA GLY A 77 2.16 -13.88 -30.31
C GLY A 77 3.28 -14.52 -31.14
N ARG A 78 3.50 -14.03 -32.36
CA ARG A 78 4.51 -14.58 -33.29
C ARG A 78 5.85 -13.89 -33.23
N SER A 79 5.87 -12.57 -33.32
CA SER A 79 7.12 -11.75 -33.39
C SER A 79 7.71 -11.52 -32.00
N GLN A 80 6.90 -11.53 -30.96
CA GLN A 80 7.24 -11.11 -29.59
C GLN A 80 7.59 -9.63 -29.48
N ASP A 81 7.16 -8.84 -30.45
CA ASP A 81 7.26 -7.39 -30.39
C ASP A 81 6.21 -6.81 -29.44
N LEU A 82 6.48 -5.64 -28.91
CA LEU A 82 5.52 -4.94 -28.04
C LEU A 82 4.29 -4.51 -28.83
N THR A 83 3.10 -4.91 -28.34
CA THR A 83 1.83 -4.35 -28.81
C THR A 83 1.74 -2.85 -28.53
N THR A 84 0.79 -2.15 -29.17
CA THR A 84 0.54 -0.73 -28.87
C THR A 84 0.27 -0.50 -27.38
N THR A 85 -0.43 -1.41 -26.72
CA THR A 85 -0.69 -1.36 -25.27
C THR A 85 0.59 -1.61 -24.48
N GLY A 86 1.44 -2.55 -24.93
CA GLY A 86 2.76 -2.82 -24.35
C GLY A 86 3.66 -1.60 -24.38
N LYS A 87 3.75 -0.91 -25.53
CA LYS A 87 4.51 0.35 -25.69
C LYS A 87 4.01 1.44 -24.74
N LYS A 88 2.70 1.64 -24.63
CA LYS A 88 2.10 2.58 -23.67
C LYS A 88 2.45 2.22 -22.22
N ARG A 89 2.49 0.93 -21.89
CA ARG A 89 2.85 0.46 -20.55
C ARG A 89 4.32 0.70 -20.23
N VAL A 90 5.23 0.38 -21.15
CA VAL A 90 6.66 0.67 -21.02
C VAL A 90 6.88 2.17 -20.79
N ARG A 91 6.24 3.00 -21.61
CA ARG A 91 6.29 4.45 -21.48
C ARG A 91 5.81 4.92 -20.10
N TRP A 92 4.68 4.40 -19.64
CA TRP A 92 4.14 4.75 -18.33
C TRP A 92 5.14 4.42 -17.21
N ILE A 93 5.72 3.21 -17.22
CA ILE A 93 6.72 2.81 -16.24
C ILE A 93 7.94 3.73 -16.29
N ALA A 94 8.41 4.08 -17.49
CA ALA A 94 9.57 4.93 -17.68
C ALA A 94 9.36 6.37 -17.18
N THR A 95 8.14 6.91 -17.32
CA THR A 95 7.84 8.32 -17.01
C THR A 95 7.20 8.54 -15.66
N GLN A 96 6.29 7.66 -15.24
CA GLN A 96 5.46 7.86 -14.04
C GLN A 96 6.01 7.16 -12.78
N SER A 97 6.83 6.11 -12.96
CA SER A 97 7.39 5.43 -11.80
C SER A 97 8.47 6.27 -11.10
N THR A 98 8.51 6.21 -9.78
CA THR A 98 9.57 6.84 -8.99
C THR A 98 10.93 6.24 -9.35
N ARG A 99 12.01 7.01 -9.24
CA ARG A 99 13.38 6.55 -9.58
C ARG A 99 13.74 5.21 -8.95
N LYS A 100 13.40 4.98 -7.70
CA LYS A 100 13.70 3.72 -6.98
C LYS A 100 12.93 2.51 -7.53
N ARG A 101 11.75 2.73 -8.13
CA ARG A 101 10.84 1.71 -8.64
C ARG A 101 10.77 1.69 -10.17
N ARG A 102 11.61 2.46 -10.85
CA ARG A 102 11.68 2.55 -12.32
C ARG A 102 12.48 1.36 -12.87
N GLN A 103 11.87 0.17 -12.76
CA GLN A 103 12.38 -1.07 -13.32
C GLN A 103 11.27 -1.74 -14.09
N ILE A 104 11.59 -2.29 -15.25
CA ILE A 104 10.66 -3.04 -16.10
C ILE A 104 10.99 -4.51 -15.93
N PHE A 105 9.97 -5.29 -15.66
CA PHE A 105 10.08 -6.74 -15.58
C PHE A 105 9.40 -7.35 -16.81
N VAL A 106 10.10 -8.23 -17.49
CA VAL A 106 9.59 -8.97 -18.65
C VAL A 106 9.29 -10.37 -18.20
N LEU A 107 8.05 -10.84 -18.41
CA LEU A 107 7.67 -12.19 -18.11
C LEU A 107 8.48 -13.15 -18.98
N ARG A 108 9.07 -14.18 -18.35
CA ARG A 108 9.79 -15.24 -19.05
C ARG A 108 8.87 -15.91 -20.05
N GLY A 109 9.32 -16.04 -21.30
CA GLY A 109 8.62 -16.78 -22.33
C GLY A 109 8.85 -18.31 -22.21
N GLN A 110 8.25 -19.05 -23.11
CA GLN A 110 8.37 -20.52 -23.16
C GLN A 110 9.81 -21.03 -23.29
N ASN A 111 10.67 -20.24 -23.94
CA ASN A 111 12.09 -20.52 -24.09
C ASN A 111 12.93 -19.24 -24.00
N ASN A 112 14.24 -19.42 -23.92
CA ASN A 112 15.17 -18.29 -23.79
C ASN A 112 15.16 -17.38 -25.03
N ILE A 113 14.92 -17.93 -26.22
CA ILE A 113 14.88 -17.15 -27.48
C ILE A 113 13.69 -16.17 -27.43
N VAL A 114 12.52 -16.65 -27.03
CA VAL A 114 11.31 -15.82 -26.86
C VAL A 114 11.55 -14.76 -25.82
N THR A 115 12.15 -15.14 -24.67
CA THR A 115 12.46 -14.19 -23.59
C THR A 115 13.39 -13.09 -24.07
N GLN A 116 14.43 -13.46 -24.83
CA GLN A 116 15.40 -12.48 -25.37
C GLN A 116 14.74 -11.53 -26.37
N ARG A 117 13.92 -12.03 -27.31
CA ARG A 117 13.17 -11.18 -28.24
C ARG A 117 12.29 -10.14 -27.51
N ARG A 118 11.62 -10.57 -26.43
CA ARG A 118 10.82 -9.63 -25.60
C ARG A 118 11.68 -8.55 -24.98
N ILE A 119 12.86 -8.92 -24.45
CA ILE A 119 13.79 -7.95 -23.87
C ILE A 119 14.28 -6.98 -24.93
N ASP A 120 14.67 -7.48 -26.10
CA ASP A 120 15.18 -6.66 -27.21
C ASP A 120 14.09 -5.66 -27.68
N SER A 121 12.84 -6.11 -27.80
CA SER A 121 11.71 -5.25 -28.15
C SER A 121 11.47 -4.15 -27.11
N VAL A 122 11.57 -4.46 -25.81
CA VAL A 122 11.46 -3.45 -24.75
C VAL A 122 12.63 -2.47 -24.78
N GLN A 123 13.84 -2.97 -25.02
CA GLN A 123 15.03 -2.11 -25.12
C GLN A 123 14.95 -1.18 -26.32
N ALA A 124 14.50 -1.67 -27.48
CA ALA A 124 14.29 -0.86 -28.68
C ALA A 124 13.29 0.27 -28.43
N GLU A 125 12.19 -0.01 -27.73
CA GLU A 125 11.21 1.01 -27.36
C GLU A 125 11.82 2.05 -26.41
N LEU A 126 12.64 1.63 -25.44
CA LEU A 126 13.30 2.53 -24.50
C LEU A 126 14.33 3.43 -25.17
N VAL A 127 15.06 2.93 -26.19
CA VAL A 127 16.02 3.73 -26.98
C VAL A 127 15.29 4.82 -27.76
N GLY A 128 14.14 4.50 -28.38
CA GLY A 128 13.31 5.48 -29.07
C GLY A 128 12.77 6.59 -28.16
N TRP A 129 12.79 6.35 -26.86
CA TRP A 129 12.38 7.30 -25.82
C TRP A 129 13.56 7.88 -25.05
N ASN A 130 14.76 7.88 -25.67
CA ASN A 130 15.97 8.41 -25.04
C ASN A 130 15.72 9.83 -24.54
N THR A 131 15.32 9.86 -23.35
CA THR A 131 14.71 10.96 -22.68
C THR A 131 15.79 11.75 -21.99
N ASP A 132 15.77 13.03 -22.21
CA ASP A 132 16.46 14.10 -21.47
C ASP A 132 16.31 14.02 -19.92
N ARG A 133 15.72 12.96 -19.41
CA ARG A 133 15.40 12.73 -17.98
C ARG A 133 16.35 11.78 -17.25
N GLY A 134 17.53 11.48 -17.81
CA GLY A 134 18.71 10.99 -17.07
C GLY A 134 18.62 9.51 -16.82
N THR A 135 18.28 8.55 -16.47
CA THR A 135 18.56 7.12 -16.33
C THR A 135 17.48 6.26 -16.94
N SER A 136 17.83 5.54 -17.99
CA SER A 136 16.95 4.55 -18.62
C SER A 136 16.51 3.48 -17.61
N PRO A 137 15.24 3.02 -17.62
CA PRO A 137 14.79 1.95 -16.76
C PRO A 137 15.62 0.68 -16.96
N ARG A 138 15.91 -0.04 -15.86
CA ARG A 138 16.56 -1.34 -15.96
C ARG A 138 15.52 -2.39 -16.35
N VAL A 139 15.84 -3.21 -17.34
CA VAL A 139 15.01 -4.36 -17.75
C VAL A 139 15.50 -5.61 -17.01
N ARG A 140 14.59 -6.38 -16.44
CA ARG A 140 14.84 -7.64 -15.73
C ARG A 140 13.82 -8.70 -16.13
N ILE A 141 14.18 -9.96 -15.98
CA ILE A 141 13.28 -11.09 -16.20
C ILE A 141 12.51 -11.38 -14.92
N SER A 142 11.23 -11.72 -15.06
CA SER A 142 10.36 -12.16 -13.97
C SER A 142 9.73 -13.50 -14.34
N ASP A 143 9.68 -14.42 -13.38
CA ASP A 143 8.96 -15.69 -13.54
C ASP A 143 7.52 -15.61 -13.01
N ARG A 144 7.15 -14.46 -12.44
CA ARG A 144 5.81 -14.25 -11.87
C ARG A 144 4.90 -13.57 -12.88
N GLN A 145 3.86 -14.27 -13.25
CA GLN A 145 2.81 -13.69 -14.11
C GLN A 145 2.02 -12.62 -13.34
N PRO A 146 1.89 -11.41 -13.92
CA PRO A 146 1.02 -10.40 -13.33
C PRO A 146 -0.45 -10.82 -13.48
N PRO A 147 -1.32 -10.44 -12.55
CA PRO A 147 -2.77 -10.69 -12.64
C PRO A 147 -3.40 -9.73 -13.66
N SER A 148 -3.05 -9.89 -14.92
CA SER A 148 -3.52 -9.04 -16.02
C SER A 148 -3.72 -9.88 -17.28
N GLU A 149 -4.78 -9.54 -18.01
CA GLU A 149 -5.17 -10.18 -19.25
C GLU A 149 -5.51 -9.13 -20.33
N SER A 150 -5.72 -9.57 -21.56
CA SER A 150 -6.19 -8.68 -22.61
C SER A 150 -7.59 -8.13 -22.28
N GLY A 151 -7.82 -6.87 -22.63
CA GLY A 151 -9.13 -6.23 -22.39
C GLY A 151 -10.28 -6.97 -23.05
N THR A 152 -10.06 -7.54 -24.24
CA THR A 152 -11.05 -8.37 -24.96
C THR A 152 -11.46 -9.60 -24.15
N ARG A 153 -10.47 -10.31 -23.58
CA ARG A 153 -10.74 -11.49 -22.74
C ARG A 153 -11.51 -11.13 -21.46
N LEU A 154 -11.08 -10.05 -20.79
CA LEU A 154 -11.77 -9.56 -19.59
C LEU A 154 -13.21 -9.17 -19.89
N TYR A 155 -13.45 -8.50 -21.01
CA TYR A 155 -14.79 -8.15 -21.46
C TYR A 155 -15.65 -9.39 -21.72
N GLN A 156 -15.12 -10.40 -22.39
CA GLN A 156 -15.84 -11.66 -22.65
C GLN A 156 -16.21 -12.37 -21.35
N VAL A 157 -15.25 -12.50 -20.42
CA VAL A 157 -15.50 -13.12 -19.11
C VAL A 157 -16.54 -12.33 -18.31
N HIS A 158 -16.44 -11.02 -18.31
CA HIS A 158 -17.43 -10.16 -17.63
C HIS A 158 -18.83 -10.30 -18.21
N ARG A 159 -18.93 -10.34 -19.54
CA ARG A 159 -20.22 -10.54 -20.23
C ARG A 159 -20.81 -11.92 -19.91
N GLN A 160 -20.02 -12.98 -19.98
CA GLN A 160 -20.48 -14.32 -19.59
C GLN A 160 -20.96 -14.37 -18.14
N PHE A 161 -20.26 -13.67 -17.23
CA PHE A 161 -20.70 -13.56 -15.85
C PHE A 161 -22.04 -12.83 -15.73
N GLN A 162 -22.22 -11.70 -16.42
CA GLN A 162 -23.50 -10.97 -16.43
C GLN A 162 -24.64 -11.82 -17.00
N ASP A 163 -24.40 -12.52 -18.10
CA ASP A 163 -25.39 -13.38 -18.74
C ASP A 163 -25.78 -14.59 -17.86
N SER A 164 -24.89 -15.02 -16.96
CA SER A 164 -25.14 -16.11 -16.02
C SER A 164 -25.89 -15.69 -14.76
N GLN A 165 -26.00 -14.39 -14.49
CA GLN A 165 -26.70 -13.91 -13.30
C GLN A 165 -28.22 -13.99 -13.49
N PRO A 166 -28.97 -14.53 -12.50
CA PRO A 166 -30.40 -14.48 -12.52
C PRO A 166 -30.90 -13.05 -12.49
N ALA A 167 -32.01 -12.78 -13.14
CA ALA A 167 -32.64 -11.45 -13.13
C ALA A 167 -32.81 -10.95 -11.68
N PRO A 168 -32.57 -9.67 -11.41
CA PRO A 168 -32.75 -9.11 -10.08
C PRO A 168 -34.17 -9.33 -9.61
N ARG A 169 -34.36 -10.07 -8.53
CA ARG A 169 -35.67 -10.24 -7.90
C ARG A 169 -35.85 -9.10 -6.93
N LEU A 170 -36.76 -8.20 -7.22
CA LEU A 170 -37.25 -7.24 -6.23
C LEU A 170 -37.91 -8.01 -5.09
N PRO A 171 -37.68 -7.64 -3.83
CA PRO A 171 -38.43 -8.21 -2.73
C PRO A 171 -39.92 -7.98 -3.01
N ALA A 172 -40.71 -9.05 -2.88
CA ALA A 172 -42.16 -8.93 -2.98
C ALA A 172 -42.63 -7.93 -1.92
N LEU A 173 -43.27 -6.85 -2.35
CA LEU A 173 -43.91 -5.93 -1.40
C LEU A 173 -44.93 -6.77 -0.64
N SER A 174 -44.68 -6.94 0.68
CA SER A 174 -45.68 -7.59 1.53
C SER A 174 -46.92 -6.71 1.55
N ALA A 175 -48.06 -7.31 1.28
CA ALA A 175 -49.36 -6.61 1.20
C ALA A 175 -49.75 -5.89 2.52
N ASN A 176 -48.92 -5.96 3.55
CA ASN A 176 -49.12 -5.31 4.84
C ASN A 176 -48.59 -3.87 4.94
N ASP A 177 -47.80 -3.38 3.97
CA ASP A 177 -47.27 -2.00 4.01
C ASP A 177 -48.22 -0.95 3.36
N SER A 178 -49.38 -1.37 2.89
CA SER A 178 -50.36 -0.45 2.30
C SER A 178 -51.54 -0.10 3.23
N ALA A 179 -51.43 -0.43 4.53
CA ALA A 179 -52.48 -0.15 5.50
C ALA A 179 -51.95 0.59 6.75
N ASN A 180 -51.29 1.76 6.55
CA ASN A 180 -51.13 2.77 7.59
C ASN A 180 -50.99 4.16 6.98
#